data_a9a455a03a86c59410685ef925af8737
#
_entry.id   a9a455a03a86c59410685ef925af8737
#
_cell.length_a   1.000
_cell.length_b   1.000
_cell.length_c   1.000
_cell.angle_alpha   90.00
_cell.angle_beta   90.00
_cell.angle_gamma   90.00
#
_symmetry.space_group_name_H-M   'P 1'
#
loop_
_entity.id
_entity.type
_entity.pdbx_description
1 polymer ?
#
loop_
_entity_poly.entity_id
_entity_poly.type
_entity_poly.pdbx_seq_one_letter_code
_entity_poly.pdbx_strand_id
1 'polypeptide(L)'
;MSIRPTVAGFVVGLAITTPAAAQVKTTPQTSGTTALLIAVSPVNEQIAWVSGARGTYLRTTDGGTTWRAGQVPGADSLQFRDVQAVDANTAYLLSIGNGNQSRIYKTTDAGKRWQLQFTNPDSAGFYDCMDFWDARRGIVIGDALGSDIAILTTTDGGASWRRIPAATLPKAQPGEGSFAASGTCLVTRPGGHAWIVASNPDHGRVLHTPDFGKTWTVDTLPITVRAGMGPQSIAFRDARHGMALGGGTTAKPGDEFIATTSDGGNTWVKRGSPALGTGVWGGVFVAGAGTPTVVAVGPTGSVYTRDDGLTWTPIDSLNYWSVGFASPRAGWAVGTQGRITKISGF
;
A
#
# COMPACT_ATOMS: atom_id res chain seq x y z
N MET A 1 -54.14 -30.53 -59.36
CA MET A 1 -54.29 -29.88 -58.05
C MET A 1 -53.05 -30.25 -57.24
N SER A 2 -52.04 -29.37 -57.22
CA SER A 2 -50.74 -29.69 -56.63
C SER A 2 -50.60 -28.94 -55.31
N ILE A 3 -50.49 -29.66 -54.20
CA ILE A 3 -50.34 -29.11 -52.85
C ILE A 3 -48.84 -28.97 -52.57
N ARG A 4 -48.33 -27.77 -52.37
CA ARG A 4 -46.96 -27.49 -51.89
C ARG A 4 -46.93 -27.45 -50.37
N PRO A 5 -45.97 -28.15 -49.71
CA PRO A 5 -45.80 -28.01 -48.26
C PRO A 5 -45.04 -26.75 -47.89
N THR A 6 -45.56 -25.98 -46.94
CA THR A 6 -44.93 -24.82 -46.34
C THR A 6 -43.98 -25.30 -45.23
N VAL A 7 -42.70 -25.07 -45.36
CA VAL A 7 -41.71 -25.34 -44.28
C VAL A 7 -41.64 -24.08 -43.40
N ALA A 8 -42.07 -24.24 -42.14
CA ALA A 8 -41.88 -23.19 -41.10
C ALA A 8 -40.49 -23.37 -40.49
N GLY A 9 -39.58 -22.44 -40.74
CA GLY A 9 -38.28 -22.41 -40.11
C GLY A 9 -38.39 -21.81 -38.70
N PHE A 10 -38.04 -22.62 -37.71
CA PHE A 10 -37.85 -22.15 -36.32
C PHE A 10 -36.47 -21.47 -36.22
N VAL A 11 -36.43 -20.16 -35.98
CA VAL A 11 -35.21 -19.42 -35.60
C VAL A 11 -35.05 -19.54 -34.08
N VAL A 12 -34.13 -20.36 -33.61
CA VAL A 12 -33.72 -20.42 -32.19
C VAL A 12 -32.75 -19.28 -31.93
N GLY A 13 -33.24 -18.21 -31.34
CA GLY A 13 -32.41 -17.09 -30.87
C GLY A 13 -31.56 -17.53 -29.67
N LEU A 14 -30.24 -17.64 -29.84
CA LEU A 14 -29.31 -17.82 -28.74
C LEU A 14 -29.23 -16.51 -27.95
N ALA A 15 -29.83 -16.45 -26.77
CA ALA A 15 -29.66 -15.34 -25.84
C ALA A 15 -28.22 -15.44 -25.24
N ILE A 16 -27.32 -14.59 -25.70
CA ILE A 16 -26.00 -14.42 -25.09
C ILE A 16 -26.22 -13.61 -23.80
N THR A 17 -26.29 -14.31 -22.67
CA THR A 17 -26.25 -13.66 -21.36
C THR A 17 -24.80 -13.23 -21.10
N THR A 18 -24.50 -11.94 -21.29
CA THR A 18 -23.26 -11.36 -20.76
C THR A 18 -23.32 -11.46 -19.26
N PRO A 19 -22.27 -12.04 -18.60
CA PRO A 19 -22.23 -12.03 -17.15
C PRO A 19 -22.22 -10.57 -16.68
N ALA A 20 -23.16 -10.22 -15.79
CA ALA A 20 -23.16 -8.91 -15.16
C ALA A 20 -21.79 -8.71 -14.48
N ALA A 21 -21.09 -7.65 -14.85
CA ALA A 21 -19.82 -7.30 -14.19
C ALA A 21 -20.10 -7.19 -12.69
N ALA A 22 -19.33 -7.91 -11.87
CA ALA A 22 -19.51 -7.86 -10.42
C ALA A 22 -19.39 -6.41 -9.96
N GLN A 23 -20.41 -5.91 -9.28
CA GLN A 23 -20.46 -4.53 -8.79
C GLN A 23 -19.56 -4.42 -7.54
N VAL A 24 -18.67 -3.45 -7.52
CA VAL A 24 -17.85 -3.14 -6.34
C VAL A 24 -18.78 -2.80 -5.17
N LYS A 25 -18.58 -3.49 -4.05
CA LYS A 25 -19.39 -3.35 -2.83
C LYS A 25 -18.52 -2.87 -1.68
N THR A 26 -19.02 -1.87 -0.95
CA THR A 26 -18.45 -1.39 0.31
C THR A 26 -19.34 -1.78 1.48
N THR A 27 -18.72 -2.18 2.60
CA THR A 27 -19.43 -2.55 3.83
C THR A 27 -18.69 -1.94 5.02
N PRO A 28 -19.25 -0.95 5.71
CA PRO A 28 -18.69 -0.40 6.94
C PRO A 28 -18.56 -1.48 8.01
N GLN A 29 -17.47 -1.43 8.78
CA GLN A 29 -17.20 -2.36 9.86
C GLN A 29 -16.92 -1.62 11.17
N THR A 30 -17.31 -2.21 12.30
CA THR A 30 -17.09 -1.63 13.63
C THR A 30 -15.70 -1.99 14.15
N SER A 31 -14.83 -1.00 14.28
CA SER A 31 -13.44 -1.20 14.74
C SER A 31 -13.30 -1.29 16.27
N GLY A 32 -14.25 -0.74 17.04
CA GLY A 32 -14.16 -0.64 18.50
C GLY A 32 -13.24 0.47 19.00
N THR A 33 -12.78 1.37 18.12
CA THR A 33 -11.91 2.51 18.48
C THR A 33 -12.28 3.77 17.70
N THR A 34 -11.90 4.93 18.22
CA THR A 34 -11.96 6.22 17.50
C THR A 34 -10.58 6.71 17.05
N ALA A 35 -9.53 5.90 17.24
CA ALA A 35 -8.19 6.26 16.81
C ALA A 35 -8.12 6.47 15.29
N LEU A 36 -7.21 7.33 14.84
CA LEU A 36 -6.84 7.38 13.43
C LEU A 36 -6.19 6.05 13.05
N LEU A 37 -6.78 5.31 12.09
CA LEU A 37 -6.24 4.09 11.51
C LEU A 37 -5.47 4.46 10.24
N ILE A 38 -4.27 3.90 10.06
CA ILE A 38 -3.29 4.44 9.11
C ILE A 38 -2.83 3.41 8.10
N ALA A 39 -2.56 2.18 8.53
CA ALA A 39 -2.15 1.11 7.61
C ALA A 39 -2.97 -0.17 7.84
N VAL A 40 -3.07 -0.99 6.80
CA VAL A 40 -3.78 -2.27 6.83
C VAL A 40 -2.99 -3.33 6.07
N SER A 41 -2.81 -4.50 6.68
CA SER A 41 -2.13 -5.66 6.12
C SER A 41 -3.04 -6.88 6.13
N PRO A 42 -3.73 -7.18 5.02
CA PRO A 42 -4.51 -8.40 4.88
C PRO A 42 -3.60 -9.61 4.63
N VAL A 43 -3.79 -10.68 5.42
CA VAL A 43 -3.11 -11.97 5.24
C VAL A 43 -3.88 -12.87 4.29
N ASN A 44 -5.21 -12.92 4.47
CA ASN A 44 -6.16 -13.67 3.63
C ASN A 44 -7.57 -13.10 3.81
N GLU A 45 -8.59 -13.74 3.24
CA GLU A 45 -9.98 -13.26 3.29
C GLU A 45 -10.57 -13.18 4.72
N GLN A 46 -9.97 -13.86 5.69
CA GLN A 46 -10.43 -13.93 7.09
C GLN A 46 -9.55 -13.09 8.02
N ILE A 47 -8.26 -12.96 7.73
CA ILE A 47 -7.26 -12.40 8.64
C ILE A 47 -6.71 -11.10 8.07
N ALA A 48 -6.83 -10.03 8.84
CA ALA A 48 -6.19 -8.75 8.57
C ALA A 48 -5.75 -8.06 9.87
N TRP A 49 -4.69 -7.27 9.76
CA TRP A 49 -4.20 -6.41 10.82
C TRP A 49 -4.26 -4.94 10.39
N VAL A 50 -4.44 -4.06 11.36
CA VAL A 50 -4.51 -2.61 11.16
C VAL A 50 -3.65 -1.94 12.20
N SER A 51 -3.00 -0.85 11.83
CA SER A 51 -2.26 0.01 12.75
C SER A 51 -2.77 1.45 12.74
N GLY A 52 -2.43 2.20 13.78
CA GLY A 52 -2.90 3.56 13.90
C GLY A 52 -2.17 4.41 14.92
N ALA A 53 -2.72 5.58 15.18
CA ALA A 53 -2.21 6.54 16.16
C ALA A 53 -2.37 6.02 17.60
N ARG A 54 -1.60 6.61 18.52
CA ARG A 54 -1.64 6.33 19.95
C ARG A 54 -1.37 4.87 20.30
N GLY A 55 -0.38 4.27 19.65
CA GLY A 55 0.01 2.88 19.90
C GLY A 55 -1.04 1.84 19.49
N THR A 56 -2.04 2.22 18.70
CA THR A 56 -3.20 1.38 18.37
C THR A 56 -2.86 0.34 17.31
N TYR A 57 -3.33 -0.88 17.52
CA TYR A 57 -3.42 -1.93 16.53
C TYR A 57 -4.79 -2.62 16.59
N LEU A 58 -5.21 -3.23 15.48
CA LEU A 58 -6.42 -4.05 15.43
C LEU A 58 -6.14 -5.33 14.66
N ARG A 59 -6.94 -6.34 14.94
CA ARG A 59 -6.90 -7.62 14.22
C ARG A 59 -8.31 -8.17 14.02
N THR A 60 -8.56 -8.76 12.85
CA THR A 60 -9.71 -9.63 12.58
C THR A 60 -9.23 -11.04 12.23
N THR A 61 -10.07 -12.06 12.49
CA THR A 61 -9.88 -13.46 12.07
C THR A 61 -11.15 -14.07 11.47
N ASP A 62 -12.14 -13.23 11.19
CA ASP A 62 -13.46 -13.61 10.68
C ASP A 62 -13.91 -12.72 9.49
N GLY A 63 -12.93 -12.19 8.73
CA GLY A 63 -13.18 -11.37 7.57
C GLY A 63 -13.73 -9.99 7.89
N GLY A 64 -13.48 -9.51 9.13
CA GLY A 64 -13.90 -8.20 9.61
C GLY A 64 -15.32 -8.19 10.18
N THR A 65 -15.94 -9.35 10.44
CA THR A 65 -17.19 -9.43 11.20
C THR A 65 -16.97 -8.87 12.60
N THR A 66 -15.81 -9.21 13.20
CA THR A 66 -15.34 -8.60 14.45
C THR A 66 -13.90 -8.11 14.31
N TRP A 67 -13.61 -6.98 14.97
CA TRP A 67 -12.27 -6.42 15.11
C TRP A 67 -11.90 -6.34 16.59
N ARG A 68 -10.71 -6.80 16.92
CA ARG A 68 -10.16 -6.68 18.27
C ARG A 68 -9.13 -5.56 18.28
N ALA A 69 -9.45 -4.46 18.92
CA ALA A 69 -8.56 -3.33 19.11
C ALA A 69 -7.70 -3.53 20.37
N GLY A 70 -6.45 -3.08 20.30
CA GLY A 70 -5.52 -3.05 21.41
C GLY A 70 -4.53 -1.90 21.29
N GLN A 71 -3.76 -1.68 22.35
CA GLN A 71 -2.62 -0.76 22.37
C GLN A 71 -1.35 -1.50 22.72
N VAL A 72 -0.24 -1.12 22.09
CA VAL A 72 1.08 -1.61 22.47
C VAL A 72 1.49 -0.92 23.79
N PRO A 73 1.78 -1.67 24.84
CA PRO A 73 2.15 -1.08 26.13
C PRO A 73 3.35 -0.14 26.03
N GLY A 74 3.23 1.06 26.58
CA GLY A 74 4.29 2.09 26.54
C GLY A 74 4.50 2.75 25.17
N ALA A 75 3.56 2.58 24.23
CA ALA A 75 3.59 3.20 22.90
C ALA A 75 2.43 4.18 22.66
N ASP A 76 1.77 4.64 23.69
CA ASP A 76 0.58 5.52 23.65
C ASP A 76 0.85 6.90 22.99
N SER A 77 2.11 7.33 22.95
CA SER A 77 2.53 8.54 22.22
C SER A 77 2.94 8.27 20.76
N LEU A 78 3.08 7.00 20.36
CA LEU A 78 3.56 6.62 19.05
C LEU A 78 2.45 6.54 18.00
N GLN A 79 2.78 6.84 16.75
CA GLN A 79 1.94 6.59 15.59
C GLN A 79 2.51 5.42 14.79
N PHE A 80 1.78 4.32 14.73
CA PHE A 80 2.13 3.21 13.86
C PHE A 80 1.61 3.47 12.45
N ARG A 81 2.52 3.87 11.57
CA ARG A 81 2.22 4.22 10.18
C ARG A 81 2.32 3.05 9.23
N ASP A 82 2.86 1.94 9.69
CA ASP A 82 2.92 0.71 8.92
C ASP A 82 2.64 -0.51 9.79
N VAL A 83 2.04 -1.53 9.19
CA VAL A 83 1.79 -2.85 9.76
C VAL A 83 2.05 -3.91 8.71
N GLN A 84 2.86 -4.92 9.05
CA GLN A 84 3.12 -6.06 8.18
C GLN A 84 2.75 -7.35 8.90
N ALA A 85 1.72 -8.03 8.40
CA ALA A 85 1.20 -9.25 8.99
C ALA A 85 1.71 -10.48 8.24
N VAL A 86 2.25 -11.45 8.97
CA VAL A 86 2.68 -12.74 8.43
C VAL A 86 1.52 -13.74 8.48
N ASP A 87 0.82 -13.77 9.62
CA ASP A 87 -0.31 -14.67 9.88
C ASP A 87 -1.25 -14.09 10.95
N ALA A 88 -2.16 -14.93 11.49
CA ALA A 88 -3.08 -14.52 12.56
C ALA A 88 -2.39 -14.18 13.88
N ASN A 89 -1.16 -14.63 14.10
CA ASN A 89 -0.45 -14.49 15.38
C ASN A 89 0.75 -13.55 15.26
N THR A 90 1.33 -13.44 14.07
CA THR A 90 2.60 -12.74 13.84
C THR A 90 2.37 -11.48 13.00
N ALA A 91 2.75 -10.34 13.55
CA ALA A 91 2.72 -9.06 12.87
C ALA A 91 3.84 -8.13 13.38
N TYR A 92 4.19 -7.17 12.54
CA TYR A 92 5.14 -6.11 12.83
C TYR A 92 4.45 -4.75 12.76
N LEU A 93 4.88 -3.81 13.57
CA LEU A 93 4.43 -2.41 13.57
C LEU A 93 5.66 -1.51 13.45
N LEU A 94 5.59 -0.52 12.56
CA LEU A 94 6.58 0.54 12.45
C LEU A 94 5.97 1.85 12.93
N SER A 95 6.55 2.47 13.96
CA SER A 95 6.22 3.82 14.36
C SER A 95 7.11 4.84 13.66
N ILE A 96 6.55 6.02 13.42
CA ILE A 96 7.26 7.15 12.85
C ILE A 96 7.68 8.15 13.93
N GLY A 97 8.57 9.04 13.53
CA GLY A 97 9.08 10.17 14.31
C GLY A 97 10.60 10.17 14.36
N ASN A 98 11.19 11.31 14.69
CA ASN A 98 12.63 11.43 14.75
C ASN A 98 13.24 10.60 15.88
N GLY A 99 14.41 10.04 15.62
CA GLY A 99 15.19 9.31 16.60
C GLY A 99 14.41 8.15 17.21
N ASN A 100 14.39 8.07 18.50
CA ASN A 100 13.80 6.98 19.28
C ASN A 100 12.27 6.83 19.15
N GLN A 101 11.60 7.69 18.40
CA GLN A 101 10.18 7.53 18.06
C GLN A 101 9.99 6.59 16.86
N SER A 102 10.98 6.44 15.98
CA SER A 102 10.99 5.41 14.93
C SER A 102 11.40 4.06 15.54
N ARG A 103 10.42 3.18 15.72
CA ARG A 103 10.58 1.88 16.37
C ARG A 103 9.88 0.77 15.60
N ILE A 104 10.44 -0.43 15.69
CA ILE A 104 9.81 -1.64 15.14
C ILE A 104 9.43 -2.55 16.30
N TYR A 105 8.17 -2.94 16.34
CA TYR A 105 7.64 -3.93 17.30
C TYR A 105 7.21 -5.18 16.55
N LYS A 106 7.29 -6.32 17.22
CA LYS A 106 6.82 -7.62 16.72
C LYS A 106 5.95 -8.30 17.76
N THR A 107 4.87 -8.93 17.31
CA THR A 107 4.13 -9.94 18.07
C THR A 107 4.20 -11.30 17.40
N THR A 108 4.12 -12.38 18.17
CA THR A 108 4.00 -13.77 17.69
C THR A 108 2.87 -14.52 18.42
N ASP A 109 2.07 -13.80 19.20
CA ASP A 109 1.01 -14.36 20.04
C ASP A 109 -0.32 -13.58 19.88
N ALA A 110 -0.58 -13.10 18.65
CA ALA A 110 -1.83 -12.42 18.29
C ALA A 110 -2.02 -11.04 18.95
N GLY A 111 -0.92 -10.36 19.25
CA GLY A 111 -0.93 -9.05 19.88
C GLY A 111 -1.05 -9.06 21.41
N LYS A 112 -1.02 -10.25 22.04
CA LYS A 112 -1.03 -10.34 23.52
C LYS A 112 0.23 -9.74 24.12
N ARG A 113 1.36 -9.89 23.43
CA ARG A 113 2.65 -9.29 23.77
C ARG A 113 3.28 -8.68 22.52
N TRP A 114 3.92 -7.54 22.70
CA TRP A 114 4.70 -6.86 21.69
C TRP A 114 6.14 -6.73 22.15
N GLN A 115 7.07 -7.21 21.33
CA GLN A 115 8.49 -7.11 21.60
C GLN A 115 9.08 -5.98 20.75
N LEU A 116 9.78 -5.05 21.39
CA LEU A 116 10.56 -4.02 20.72
C LEU A 116 11.75 -4.68 20.03
N GLN A 117 11.81 -4.60 18.71
CA GLN A 117 12.86 -5.22 17.87
C GLN A 117 13.94 -4.22 17.49
N PHE A 118 13.53 -2.96 17.32
CA PHE A 118 14.43 -1.89 16.89
C PHE A 118 14.00 -0.55 17.47
N THR A 119 14.97 0.25 17.87
CA THR A 119 14.81 1.68 18.18
C THR A 119 15.85 2.42 17.36
N ASN A 120 15.45 3.44 16.62
CA ASN A 120 16.38 4.24 15.84
C ASN A 120 17.37 4.97 16.75
N PRO A 121 18.66 4.71 16.62
CA PRO A 121 19.68 5.38 17.42
C PRO A 121 20.07 6.78 16.91
N ASP A 122 19.72 7.11 15.67
CA ASP A 122 20.05 8.38 15.05
C ASP A 122 18.96 9.40 15.34
N SER A 123 19.29 10.44 16.09
CA SER A 123 18.33 11.45 16.54
C SER A 123 17.67 12.25 15.41
N ALA A 124 18.31 12.34 14.25
CA ALA A 124 17.80 13.00 13.05
C ALA A 124 17.03 12.02 12.13
N GLY A 125 17.24 10.71 12.32
CA GLY A 125 16.64 9.69 11.45
C GLY A 125 15.14 9.52 11.65
N PHE A 126 14.46 9.24 10.56
CA PHE A 126 13.03 9.00 10.49
C PHE A 126 12.78 7.81 9.57
N TYR A 127 11.98 6.82 9.96
CA TYR A 127 11.63 5.67 9.15
C TYR A 127 10.16 5.70 8.76
N ASP A 128 9.84 5.38 7.48
CA ASP A 128 8.56 5.65 6.84
C ASP A 128 7.71 4.42 6.57
N CYS A 129 8.29 3.43 5.88
CA CYS A 129 7.59 2.23 5.43
C CYS A 129 8.44 0.98 5.62
N MET A 130 7.76 -0.15 5.78
CA MET A 130 8.34 -1.47 5.99
C MET A 130 7.62 -2.50 5.12
N ASP A 131 8.35 -3.47 4.57
CA ASP A 131 7.74 -4.63 3.93
C ASP A 131 8.63 -5.86 4.06
N PHE A 132 8.08 -7.04 3.83
CA PHE A 132 8.78 -8.31 3.96
C PHE A 132 8.68 -9.13 2.67
N TRP A 133 9.82 -9.64 2.18
CA TRP A 133 9.85 -10.62 1.10
C TRP A 133 9.35 -11.98 1.54
N ASP A 134 9.60 -12.33 2.79
CA ASP A 134 9.18 -13.58 3.45
C ASP A 134 9.25 -13.44 4.99
N ALA A 135 8.93 -14.50 5.71
CA ALA A 135 8.92 -14.50 7.17
C ALA A 135 10.28 -14.19 7.83
N ARG A 136 11.38 -14.21 7.09
CA ARG A 136 12.74 -13.95 7.60
C ARG A 136 13.33 -12.65 7.11
N ARG A 137 13.04 -12.26 5.86
CA ARG A 137 13.68 -11.11 5.20
C ARG A 137 12.72 -9.95 5.05
N GLY A 138 13.09 -8.83 5.64
CA GLY A 138 12.33 -7.58 5.58
C GLY A 138 13.24 -6.39 5.29
N ILE A 139 12.62 -5.30 4.89
CA ILE A 139 13.24 -4.03 4.52
C ILE A 139 12.43 -2.86 5.07
N VAL A 140 13.12 -1.81 5.47
CA VAL A 140 12.53 -0.55 5.94
C VAL A 140 13.23 0.60 5.23
N ILE A 141 12.47 1.58 4.77
CA ILE A 141 12.99 2.84 4.23
C ILE A 141 12.77 3.96 5.23
N GLY A 142 13.69 4.89 5.29
CA GLY A 142 13.56 6.16 6.00
C GLY A 142 14.09 7.33 5.17
N ASP A 143 13.88 8.53 5.69
CA ASP A 143 14.37 9.77 5.12
C ASP A 143 15.90 9.78 4.98
N ALA A 144 16.38 10.54 4.03
CA ALA A 144 17.81 10.71 3.83
C ALA A 144 18.48 11.39 5.03
N LEU A 145 19.64 10.89 5.40
CA LEU A 145 20.54 11.47 6.39
C LEU A 145 21.74 12.12 5.67
N GLY A 146 21.63 13.40 5.38
CA GLY A 146 22.56 14.09 4.51
C GLY A 146 22.51 13.55 3.07
N SER A 147 23.59 12.95 2.58
CA SER A 147 23.68 12.33 1.25
C SER A 147 23.37 10.83 1.26
N ASP A 148 22.98 10.25 2.37
CA ASP A 148 22.82 8.81 2.52
C ASP A 148 21.36 8.43 2.73
N ILE A 149 20.85 7.51 1.91
CA ILE A 149 19.52 6.93 2.09
C ILE A 149 19.53 6.00 3.31
N ALA A 150 18.50 6.08 4.16
CA ALA A 150 18.37 5.25 5.35
C ALA A 150 17.56 3.99 5.05
N ILE A 151 18.22 2.85 4.80
CA ILE A 151 17.56 1.56 4.61
C ILE A 151 18.03 0.57 5.67
N LEU A 152 17.07 -0.08 6.34
CA LEU A 152 17.32 -1.21 7.23
C LEU A 152 16.89 -2.51 6.55
N THR A 153 17.58 -3.60 6.87
CA THR A 153 17.17 -4.96 6.50
C THR A 153 17.27 -5.91 7.69
N THR A 154 16.43 -6.95 7.63
CA THR A 154 16.52 -8.12 8.51
C THR A 154 16.62 -9.39 7.67
N THR A 155 17.29 -10.42 8.19
CA THR A 155 17.39 -11.78 7.61
C THR A 155 16.97 -12.86 8.60
N ASP A 156 16.54 -12.48 9.79
CA ASP A 156 16.18 -13.34 10.92
C ASP A 156 14.75 -13.10 11.45
N GLY A 157 13.89 -12.50 10.60
CA GLY A 157 12.50 -12.22 10.97
C GLY A 157 12.38 -11.10 11.99
N GLY A 158 13.25 -10.10 11.90
CA GLY A 158 13.23 -8.91 12.74
C GLY A 158 13.89 -9.09 14.11
N ALA A 159 14.53 -10.23 14.40
CA ALA A 159 15.30 -10.39 15.65
C ALA A 159 16.49 -9.42 15.67
N SER A 160 17.02 -9.09 14.52
CA SER A 160 17.98 -7.99 14.34
C SER A 160 17.68 -7.18 13.07
N TRP A 161 17.94 -5.88 13.14
CA TRP A 161 17.84 -4.95 12.02
C TRP A 161 19.19 -4.28 11.79
N ARG A 162 19.64 -4.21 10.54
CA ARG A 162 20.93 -3.65 10.17
C ARG A 162 20.75 -2.65 9.04
N ARG A 163 21.42 -1.50 9.17
CA ARG A 163 21.49 -0.49 8.11
C ARG A 163 22.33 -1.02 6.95
N ILE A 164 21.82 -0.88 5.73
CA ILE A 164 22.61 -1.12 4.51
C ILE A 164 23.73 -0.08 4.46
N PRO A 165 24.99 -0.47 4.20
CA PRO A 165 26.08 0.48 4.08
C PRO A 165 25.83 1.51 2.98
N ALA A 166 25.94 2.79 3.29
CA ALA A 166 25.67 3.88 2.35
C ALA A 166 26.50 3.83 1.04
N ALA A 167 27.68 3.21 1.09
CA ALA A 167 28.52 3.02 -0.08
C ALA A 167 27.92 2.06 -1.14
N THR A 168 26.94 1.22 -0.75
CA THR A 168 26.25 0.28 -1.65
C THR A 168 24.91 0.80 -2.13
N LEU A 169 24.47 1.95 -1.63
CA LEU A 169 23.22 2.60 -1.98
C LEU A 169 23.45 3.75 -2.98
N PRO A 170 22.46 4.08 -3.81
CA PRO A 170 22.43 5.33 -4.54
C PRO A 170 22.55 6.51 -3.57
N LYS A 171 23.14 7.60 -4.03
CA LYS A 171 23.20 8.81 -3.21
C LYS A 171 21.82 9.46 -3.11
N ALA A 172 21.48 9.91 -1.91
CA ALA A 172 20.32 10.73 -1.69
C ALA A 172 20.47 12.10 -2.35
N GLN A 173 19.35 12.64 -2.78
CA GLN A 173 19.26 14.03 -3.20
C GLN A 173 19.01 14.93 -1.96
N PRO A 174 19.38 16.21 -2.02
CA PRO A 174 19.12 17.13 -0.90
C PRO A 174 17.64 17.16 -0.52
N GLY A 175 17.33 16.89 0.77
CA GLY A 175 15.96 16.88 1.30
C GLY A 175 15.10 15.72 0.80
N GLU A 176 15.71 14.64 0.32
CA GLU A 176 14.97 13.46 -0.13
C GLU A 176 14.42 12.65 1.04
N GLY A 177 13.18 12.25 0.91
CA GLY A 177 12.50 11.38 1.86
C GLY A 177 11.30 10.67 1.24
N SER A 178 10.70 9.80 2.01
CA SER A 178 9.47 9.10 1.66
C SER A 178 8.29 9.69 2.42
N PHE A 179 7.08 9.33 2.02
CA PHE A 179 5.88 9.74 2.74
C PHE A 179 5.32 8.59 3.57
N ALA A 180 5.40 8.71 4.89
CA ALA A 180 4.82 7.76 5.84
C ALA A 180 3.29 7.91 5.91
N ALA A 181 2.59 7.90 4.77
CA ALA A 181 1.16 8.19 4.71
C ALA A 181 0.29 6.96 5.01
N SER A 182 0.68 5.78 4.53
CA SER A 182 -0.19 4.60 4.49
C SER A 182 0.53 3.26 4.64
N GLY A 183 1.86 3.25 4.82
CA GLY A 183 2.68 2.04 4.79
C GLY A 183 2.91 1.48 3.37
N THR A 184 2.52 2.20 2.31
CA THR A 184 2.61 1.72 0.93
C THR A 184 3.67 2.44 0.08
N CYS A 185 4.58 3.20 0.68
CA CYS A 185 5.69 3.83 -0.04
C CYS A 185 6.80 2.84 -0.44
N LEU A 186 6.69 1.61 0.01
CA LEU A 186 7.58 0.49 -0.26
C LEU A 186 6.74 -0.75 -0.56
N VAL A 187 7.15 -1.55 -1.55
CA VAL A 187 6.55 -2.85 -1.85
C VAL A 187 7.61 -3.86 -2.20
N THR A 188 7.48 -5.09 -1.70
CA THR A 188 8.33 -6.24 -2.05
C THR A 188 7.61 -7.21 -2.97
N ARG A 189 8.37 -7.99 -3.75
CA ARG A 189 7.87 -9.09 -4.57
C ARG A 189 8.84 -10.29 -4.51
N PRO A 190 8.35 -11.51 -4.80
CA PRO A 190 9.20 -12.69 -4.86
C PRO A 190 10.43 -12.51 -5.75
N GLY A 191 11.51 -13.20 -5.43
CA GLY A 191 12.78 -13.10 -6.16
C GLY A 191 13.75 -12.05 -5.59
N GLY A 192 13.34 -11.29 -4.57
CA GLY A 192 14.18 -10.28 -3.92
C GLY A 192 13.92 -8.87 -4.38
N HIS A 193 12.90 -8.68 -5.22
CA HIS A 193 12.53 -7.35 -5.70
C HIS A 193 11.93 -6.49 -4.58
N ALA A 194 12.34 -5.22 -4.51
CA ALA A 194 11.65 -4.18 -3.76
C ALA A 194 11.73 -2.85 -4.51
N TRP A 195 10.63 -2.12 -4.48
CA TRP A 195 10.54 -0.75 -5.02
C TRP A 195 10.13 0.21 -3.92
N ILE A 196 10.75 1.36 -3.91
CA ILE A 196 10.57 2.41 -2.92
C ILE A 196 10.35 3.72 -3.66
N VAL A 197 9.31 4.45 -3.32
CA VAL A 197 9.14 5.82 -3.81
C VAL A 197 9.70 6.80 -2.79
N ALA A 198 10.45 7.77 -3.30
CA ALA A 198 10.99 8.90 -2.56
C ALA A 198 10.91 10.17 -3.39
N SER A 199 11.00 11.33 -2.75
CA SER A 199 11.10 12.61 -3.45
C SER A 199 11.89 13.62 -2.64
N ASN A 200 12.44 14.59 -3.36
CA ASN A 200 12.82 15.89 -2.84
C ASN A 200 11.81 16.94 -3.35
N PRO A 201 11.98 18.27 -3.08
CA PRO A 201 11.06 19.28 -3.57
C PRO A 201 10.92 19.38 -5.10
N ASP A 202 11.88 18.84 -5.87
CA ASP A 202 11.95 19.00 -7.33
C ASP A 202 11.60 17.73 -8.10
N HIS A 203 11.89 16.53 -7.55
CA HIS A 203 11.80 15.27 -8.27
C HIS A 203 11.26 14.14 -7.41
N GLY A 204 10.37 13.32 -7.99
CA GLY A 204 10.04 11.99 -7.49
C GLY A 204 10.96 10.93 -8.08
N ARG A 205 11.38 9.95 -7.27
CA ARG A 205 12.23 8.84 -7.69
C ARG A 205 11.65 7.50 -7.24
N VAL A 206 12.05 6.46 -7.97
CA VAL A 206 11.89 5.06 -7.54
C VAL A 206 13.25 4.46 -7.34
N LEU A 207 13.50 3.91 -6.17
CA LEU A 207 14.64 3.05 -5.93
C LEU A 207 14.19 1.60 -6.10
N HIS A 208 14.96 0.80 -6.80
CA HIS A 208 14.64 -0.60 -7.04
C HIS A 208 15.84 -1.50 -6.72
N THR A 209 15.60 -2.58 -6.01
CA THR A 209 16.52 -3.70 -5.83
C THR A 209 15.90 -4.98 -6.38
N PRO A 210 16.61 -5.81 -7.16
CA PRO A 210 16.11 -7.11 -7.62
C PRO A 210 16.61 -8.29 -6.77
N ASP A 211 17.41 -8.07 -5.71
CA ASP A 211 18.24 -9.10 -5.08
C ASP A 211 18.38 -8.95 -3.56
N PHE A 212 17.26 -8.57 -2.89
CA PHE A 212 17.17 -8.40 -1.44
C PHE A 212 18.06 -7.26 -0.90
N GLY A 213 18.22 -6.18 -1.68
CA GLY A 213 18.97 -5.00 -1.26
C GLY A 213 20.47 -5.05 -1.49
N LYS A 214 20.98 -5.99 -2.29
CA LYS A 214 22.42 -6.08 -2.60
C LYS A 214 22.83 -5.09 -3.68
N THR A 215 22.00 -4.94 -4.72
CA THR A 215 22.21 -3.96 -5.80
C THR A 215 20.98 -3.06 -5.95
N TRP A 216 21.19 -1.85 -6.46
CA TRP A 216 20.16 -0.82 -6.55
C TRP A 216 20.23 -0.06 -7.87
N THR A 217 19.06 0.21 -8.44
CA THR A 217 18.86 1.19 -9.51
C THR A 217 17.96 2.33 -9.03
N VAL A 218 18.01 3.46 -9.73
CA VAL A 218 17.18 4.63 -9.43
C VAL A 218 16.66 5.20 -10.73
N ASP A 219 15.36 5.43 -10.78
CA ASP A 219 14.68 6.06 -11.91
C ASP A 219 13.84 7.25 -11.47
N THR A 220 13.73 8.25 -12.34
CA THR A 220 12.94 9.45 -12.07
C THR A 220 11.48 9.20 -12.46
N LEU A 221 10.54 9.55 -11.59
CA LEU A 221 9.12 9.50 -11.87
C LEU A 221 8.67 10.74 -12.65
N PRO A 222 7.96 10.58 -13.77
CA PRO A 222 7.41 11.68 -14.55
C PRO A 222 6.10 12.22 -13.97
N ILE A 223 6.06 12.49 -12.67
CA ILE A 223 4.88 12.99 -11.95
C ILE A 223 5.13 14.38 -11.39
N THR A 224 4.05 15.09 -11.08
CA THR A 224 4.15 16.41 -10.44
C THR A 224 4.64 16.27 -9.00
N VAL A 225 5.71 17.03 -8.68
CA VAL A 225 6.27 17.10 -7.33
C VAL A 225 6.43 18.58 -6.93
N ARG A 226 6.16 18.88 -5.69
CA ARG A 226 6.43 20.18 -5.02
C ARG A 226 6.29 20.04 -3.50
N ALA A 227 6.60 21.08 -2.77
CA ALA A 227 6.44 21.06 -1.30
C ALA A 227 5.03 20.57 -0.89
N GLY A 228 4.97 19.52 -0.08
CA GLY A 228 3.73 18.87 0.38
C GLY A 228 3.01 18.00 -0.66
N MET A 229 3.65 17.69 -1.80
CA MET A 229 3.13 16.81 -2.84
C MET A 229 4.24 16.00 -3.51
N GLY A 230 4.05 14.70 -3.64
CA GLY A 230 4.99 13.78 -4.29
C GLY A 230 4.43 12.36 -4.36
N PRO A 231 5.26 11.37 -4.74
CA PRO A 231 4.87 9.97 -4.73
C PRO A 231 4.64 9.51 -3.29
N GLN A 232 3.44 8.97 -3.03
CA GLN A 232 2.99 8.53 -1.69
C GLN A 232 3.00 7.02 -1.57
N SER A 233 2.75 6.32 -2.70
CA SER A 233 2.50 4.90 -2.74
C SER A 233 3.08 4.28 -3.99
N ILE A 234 3.50 3.03 -3.89
CA ILE A 234 3.97 2.22 -5.01
C ILE A 234 3.37 0.83 -4.91
N ALA A 235 2.84 0.34 -6.02
CA ALA A 235 2.26 -0.98 -6.12
C ALA A 235 2.83 -1.72 -7.33
N PHE A 236 3.13 -3.00 -7.14
CA PHE A 236 3.54 -3.90 -8.23
C PHE A 236 2.68 -5.16 -8.17
N ARG A 237 2.19 -5.66 -9.31
CA ARG A 237 1.48 -6.95 -9.37
C ARG A 237 2.44 -8.11 -9.62
N ASP A 238 3.55 -7.85 -10.28
CA ASP A 238 4.63 -8.79 -10.57
C ASP A 238 5.97 -8.04 -10.68
N ALA A 239 7.06 -8.70 -11.09
CA ALA A 239 8.39 -8.09 -11.20
C ALA A 239 8.50 -7.04 -12.33
N ARG A 240 7.51 -6.89 -13.20
CA ARG A 240 7.56 -6.00 -14.36
C ARG A 240 6.54 -4.87 -14.31
N HIS A 241 5.33 -5.15 -13.81
CA HIS A 241 4.20 -4.23 -13.93
C HIS A 241 3.90 -3.56 -12.61
N GLY A 242 4.03 -2.25 -12.59
CA GLY A 242 3.83 -1.45 -11.39
C GLY A 242 3.16 -0.12 -11.68
N MET A 243 2.72 0.52 -10.59
CA MET A 243 2.12 1.85 -10.58
C MET A 243 2.66 2.64 -9.41
N ALA A 244 3.19 3.82 -9.68
CA ALA A 244 3.49 4.84 -8.69
C ALA A 244 2.31 5.80 -8.60
N LEU A 245 1.87 6.07 -7.37
CA LEU A 245 0.71 6.89 -7.06
C LEU A 245 1.15 8.01 -6.11
N GLY A 246 0.71 9.22 -6.38
CA GLY A 246 1.11 10.39 -5.62
C GLY A 246 -0.06 11.29 -5.27
N GLY A 247 0.29 12.40 -4.67
CA GLY A 247 -0.64 13.41 -4.22
C GLY A 247 -0.03 14.21 -3.08
N GLY A 248 -0.88 14.85 -2.30
CA GLY A 248 -0.47 15.63 -1.14
C GLY A 248 -1.46 16.75 -0.86
N THR A 249 -1.23 17.45 0.24
CA THR A 249 -2.12 18.52 0.72
C THR A 249 -2.18 19.75 -0.20
N THR A 250 -1.23 19.86 -1.13
CA THR A 250 -1.15 20.95 -2.11
C THR A 250 -1.55 20.56 -3.52
N ALA A 251 -2.14 19.36 -3.70
CA ALA A 251 -2.61 18.88 -5.01
C ALA A 251 -3.69 19.80 -5.59
N LYS A 252 -3.64 20.02 -6.91
CA LYS A 252 -4.55 20.90 -7.65
C LYS A 252 -5.16 20.16 -8.84
N PRO A 253 -6.33 20.56 -9.35
CA PRO A 253 -6.84 20.06 -10.62
C PRO A 253 -5.80 20.21 -11.73
N GLY A 254 -5.59 19.14 -12.51
CA GLY A 254 -4.60 19.09 -13.59
C GLY A 254 -3.20 18.60 -13.16
N ASP A 255 -2.95 18.37 -11.89
CA ASP A 255 -1.71 17.73 -11.46
C ASP A 255 -1.68 16.26 -11.91
N GLU A 256 -0.54 15.86 -12.43
CA GLU A 256 -0.29 14.49 -12.87
C GLU A 256 0.51 13.76 -11.80
N PHE A 257 -0.10 12.82 -11.11
CA PHE A 257 0.51 12.11 -9.98
C PHE A 257 0.43 10.58 -10.07
N ILE A 258 0.13 10.05 -11.27
CA ILE A 258 0.13 8.61 -11.55
C ILE A 258 1.13 8.31 -12.65
N ALA A 259 1.94 7.28 -12.47
CA ALA A 259 2.80 6.73 -13.49
C ALA A 259 2.80 5.19 -13.43
N THR A 260 2.94 4.53 -14.58
CA THR A 260 3.00 3.07 -14.69
C THR A 260 4.27 2.62 -15.36
N THR A 261 4.70 1.41 -15.03
CA THR A 261 5.80 0.70 -15.67
C THR A 261 5.37 -0.68 -16.14
N SER A 262 6.00 -1.20 -17.21
CA SER A 262 5.85 -2.57 -17.71
C SER A 262 7.19 -3.31 -17.84
N ASP A 263 8.26 -2.71 -17.34
CA ASP A 263 9.63 -3.22 -17.44
C ASP A 263 10.39 -3.25 -16.10
N GLY A 264 9.61 -3.27 -14.98
CA GLY A 264 10.15 -3.38 -13.64
C GLY A 264 10.61 -2.06 -13.02
N GLY A 265 10.22 -0.93 -13.63
CA GLY A 265 10.57 0.40 -13.16
C GLY A 265 11.74 1.04 -13.89
N ASN A 266 12.26 0.42 -14.97
CA ASN A 266 13.31 1.03 -15.80
C ASN A 266 12.76 2.21 -16.62
N THR A 267 11.47 2.15 -16.99
CA THR A 267 10.78 3.27 -17.64
C THR A 267 9.40 3.49 -17.02
N TRP A 268 8.99 4.75 -16.94
CA TRP A 268 7.71 5.15 -16.36
C TRP A 268 6.93 6.02 -17.33
N VAL A 269 5.64 5.72 -17.48
CA VAL A 269 4.71 6.43 -18.36
C VAL A 269 3.62 7.08 -17.53
N LYS A 270 3.43 8.38 -17.72
CA LYS A 270 2.33 9.14 -17.08
C LYS A 270 0.97 8.54 -17.39
N ARG A 271 0.06 8.64 -16.42
CA ARG A 271 -1.34 8.23 -16.54
C ARG A 271 -2.29 9.29 -16.03
N GLY A 272 -3.56 9.15 -16.39
CA GLY A 272 -4.61 10.03 -15.90
C GLY A 272 -4.74 9.95 -14.38
N SER A 273 -4.71 11.10 -13.72
CA SER A 273 -4.89 11.17 -12.27
C SER A 273 -6.37 11.02 -11.90
N PRO A 274 -6.71 10.26 -10.84
CA PRO A 274 -8.08 10.17 -10.36
C PRO A 274 -8.56 11.51 -9.79
N ALA A 275 -9.86 11.74 -9.83
CA ALA A 275 -10.50 12.92 -9.26
C ALA A 275 -10.59 12.84 -7.72
N LEU A 276 -9.44 12.66 -7.06
CA LEU A 276 -9.29 12.75 -5.61
C LEU A 276 -8.64 14.08 -5.28
N GLY A 277 -9.35 14.95 -4.57
CA GLY A 277 -8.96 16.35 -4.36
C GLY A 277 -7.58 16.58 -3.74
N THR A 278 -7.08 15.61 -2.93
CA THR A 278 -5.74 15.63 -2.33
C THR A 278 -4.81 14.57 -2.93
N GLY A 279 -5.20 13.96 -4.05
CA GLY A 279 -4.49 12.83 -4.65
C GLY A 279 -4.60 11.53 -3.86
N VAL A 280 -3.73 10.60 -4.18
CA VAL A 280 -3.67 9.26 -3.61
C VAL A 280 -2.68 9.23 -2.46
N TRP A 281 -3.09 8.65 -1.31
CA TRP A 281 -2.24 8.43 -0.15
C TRP A 281 -1.85 6.95 0.00
N GLY A 282 -2.70 6.04 -0.45
CA GLY A 282 -2.43 4.61 -0.48
C GLY A 282 -3.05 3.95 -1.70
N GLY A 283 -2.38 2.97 -2.27
CA GLY A 283 -2.89 2.23 -3.42
C GLY A 283 -2.24 0.87 -3.55
N VAL A 284 -3.03 -0.12 -3.96
CA VAL A 284 -2.56 -1.50 -4.11
C VAL A 284 -3.21 -2.20 -5.30
N PHE A 285 -2.51 -3.15 -5.89
CA PHE A 285 -3.13 -4.11 -6.80
C PHE A 285 -4.05 -5.08 -6.04
N VAL A 286 -5.22 -5.33 -6.58
CA VAL A 286 -6.14 -6.35 -6.07
C VAL A 286 -5.60 -7.72 -6.45
N ALA A 287 -5.10 -8.47 -5.47
CA ALA A 287 -4.56 -9.79 -5.67
C ALA A 287 -5.62 -10.75 -6.23
N GLY A 288 -5.29 -11.50 -7.29
CA GLY A 288 -6.19 -12.50 -7.89
C GLY A 288 -7.35 -11.92 -8.72
N ALA A 289 -7.39 -10.63 -8.99
CA ALA A 289 -8.33 -10.06 -9.93
C ALA A 289 -8.05 -10.56 -11.36
N GLY A 290 -9.12 -10.85 -12.12
CA GLY A 290 -9.02 -11.34 -13.49
C GLY A 290 -8.45 -10.29 -14.48
N THR A 291 -8.49 -9.01 -14.11
CA THR A 291 -7.88 -7.88 -14.83
C THR A 291 -6.95 -7.12 -13.89
N PRO A 292 -5.91 -6.43 -14.41
CA PRO A 292 -5.05 -5.58 -13.60
C PRO A 292 -5.87 -4.49 -12.90
N THR A 293 -6.25 -4.73 -11.67
CA THR A 293 -7.08 -3.80 -10.91
C THR A 293 -6.27 -3.17 -9.79
N VAL A 294 -6.24 -1.84 -9.75
CA VAL A 294 -5.66 -1.05 -8.65
C VAL A 294 -6.78 -0.33 -7.93
N VAL A 295 -6.81 -0.42 -6.62
CA VAL A 295 -7.64 0.42 -5.76
C VAL A 295 -6.75 1.46 -5.10
N ALA A 296 -7.17 2.72 -5.16
CA ALA A 296 -6.47 3.85 -4.60
C ALA A 296 -7.39 4.64 -3.66
N VAL A 297 -6.82 5.13 -2.57
CA VAL A 297 -7.55 5.87 -1.53
C VAL A 297 -6.83 7.15 -1.15
N GLY A 298 -7.59 8.10 -0.64
CA GLY A 298 -7.09 9.34 -0.07
C GLY A 298 -8.10 9.98 0.88
N PRO A 299 -7.80 11.17 1.43
CA PRO A 299 -8.69 11.85 2.36
C PRO A 299 -10.07 12.21 1.80
N THR A 300 -10.23 12.24 0.49
CA THR A 300 -11.45 12.66 -0.19
C THR A 300 -12.19 11.53 -0.90
N GLY A 301 -11.75 10.27 -0.74
CA GLY A 301 -12.46 9.14 -1.32
C GLY A 301 -11.60 7.94 -1.65
N SER A 302 -12.24 7.00 -2.35
CA SER A 302 -11.65 5.81 -2.91
C SER A 302 -12.07 5.63 -4.38
N VAL A 303 -11.16 5.11 -5.18
CA VAL A 303 -11.33 4.90 -6.62
C VAL A 303 -10.66 3.60 -7.05
N TYR A 304 -11.02 3.10 -8.22
CA TYR A 304 -10.28 1.98 -8.84
C TYR A 304 -10.07 2.19 -10.34
N THR A 305 -9.07 1.51 -10.88
CA THR A 305 -8.80 1.38 -12.31
C THR A 305 -8.68 -0.10 -12.68
N ARG A 306 -9.00 -0.45 -13.95
CA ARG A 306 -8.81 -1.79 -14.53
C ARG A 306 -8.02 -1.76 -15.84
N ASP A 307 -7.48 -0.62 -16.19
CA ASP A 307 -6.81 -0.31 -17.45
C ASP A 307 -5.46 0.40 -17.25
N ASP A 308 -4.74 -0.01 -16.20
CA ASP A 308 -3.43 0.54 -15.84
C ASP A 308 -3.45 2.08 -15.67
N GLY A 309 -4.53 2.63 -15.08
CA GLY A 309 -4.65 4.04 -14.74
C GLY A 309 -5.04 4.97 -15.90
N LEU A 310 -5.53 4.44 -17.02
CA LEU A 310 -6.08 5.26 -18.10
C LEU A 310 -7.41 5.89 -17.70
N THR A 311 -8.26 5.10 -17.01
CA THR A 311 -9.52 5.58 -16.43
C THR A 311 -9.67 5.19 -14.97
N TRP A 312 -10.39 6.01 -14.21
CA TRP A 312 -10.64 5.80 -12.80
C TRP A 312 -12.14 5.85 -12.51
N THR A 313 -12.63 4.87 -11.78
CA THR A 313 -14.03 4.78 -11.34
C THR A 313 -14.13 5.06 -9.85
N PRO A 314 -14.95 6.01 -9.40
CA PRO A 314 -15.20 6.26 -7.99
C PRO A 314 -15.84 5.05 -7.29
N ILE A 315 -15.46 4.82 -6.03
CA ILE A 315 -16.10 3.85 -5.12
C ILE A 315 -16.95 4.61 -4.10
N ASP A 316 -16.32 5.53 -3.36
CA ASP A 316 -16.99 6.43 -2.40
C ASP A 316 -16.17 7.71 -2.16
N SER A 317 -16.70 8.61 -1.29
CA SER A 317 -16.07 9.89 -0.93
C SER A 317 -15.63 9.95 0.54
N LEU A 318 -15.37 8.81 1.18
CA LEU A 318 -14.99 8.75 2.58
C LEU A 318 -13.48 8.98 2.76
N ASN A 319 -13.10 9.51 3.94
CA ASN A 319 -11.68 9.72 4.24
C ASN A 319 -10.99 8.39 4.57
N TYR A 320 -9.97 8.05 3.80
CA TYR A 320 -9.10 6.90 4.04
C TYR A 320 -7.62 7.29 3.98
N TRP A 321 -6.81 6.50 4.67
CA TRP A 321 -5.36 6.62 4.68
C TRP A 321 -4.68 5.47 3.93
N SER A 322 -5.20 4.26 4.10
CA SER A 322 -4.62 3.07 3.50
C SER A 322 -5.68 2.11 3.01
N VAL A 323 -5.29 1.24 2.08
CA VAL A 323 -6.09 0.13 1.56
C VAL A 323 -5.21 -1.09 1.34
N GLY A 324 -5.76 -2.29 1.58
CA GLY A 324 -5.08 -3.55 1.31
C GLY A 324 -6.06 -4.62 0.86
N PHE A 325 -5.63 -5.53 -0.01
CA PHE A 325 -6.45 -6.61 -0.57
C PHE A 325 -5.78 -7.95 -0.41
N ALA A 326 -6.51 -8.93 0.12
CA ALA A 326 -6.13 -10.34 0.11
C ALA A 326 -6.64 -11.07 -1.14
N SER A 327 -7.79 -10.63 -1.68
CA SER A 327 -8.42 -11.20 -2.87
C SER A 327 -9.46 -10.21 -3.43
N PRO A 328 -10.06 -10.45 -4.61
CA PRO A 328 -11.16 -9.64 -5.14
C PRO A 328 -12.41 -9.59 -4.24
N ARG A 329 -12.52 -10.51 -3.28
CA ARG A 329 -13.63 -10.60 -2.33
C ARG A 329 -13.32 -9.99 -0.98
N ALA A 330 -12.05 -9.66 -0.69
CA ALA A 330 -11.62 -9.23 0.63
C ALA A 330 -10.51 -8.18 0.57
N GLY A 331 -10.90 -6.93 0.59
CA GLY A 331 -10.07 -5.77 0.82
C GLY A 331 -10.61 -4.92 1.97
N TRP A 332 -9.75 -4.14 2.58
CA TRP A 332 -10.11 -3.20 3.65
C TRP A 332 -9.45 -1.85 3.40
N ALA A 333 -10.25 -0.79 3.52
CA ALA A 333 -9.76 0.58 3.59
C ALA A 333 -9.93 1.10 5.03
N VAL A 334 -8.92 1.83 5.52
CA VAL A 334 -8.89 2.33 6.90
C VAL A 334 -8.62 3.83 6.93
N GLY A 335 -9.11 4.52 7.97
CA GLY A 335 -8.99 5.97 8.03
C GLY A 335 -9.37 6.60 9.38
N THR A 336 -9.80 7.86 9.32
CA THR A 336 -10.14 8.67 10.49
C THR A 336 -11.29 8.09 11.31
N GLN A 337 -11.30 8.41 12.61
CA GLN A 337 -12.37 8.03 13.56
C GLN A 337 -12.60 6.51 13.64
N GLY A 338 -11.53 5.72 13.57
CA GLY A 338 -11.60 4.28 13.63
C GLY A 338 -12.28 3.64 12.42
N ARG A 339 -12.37 4.34 11.29
CA ARG A 339 -13.05 3.85 10.09
C ARG A 339 -12.37 2.61 9.54
N ILE A 340 -13.16 1.58 9.31
CA ILE A 340 -12.84 0.41 8.51
C ILE A 340 -13.98 0.17 7.54
N THR A 341 -13.66 0.03 6.26
CA THR A 341 -14.60 -0.33 5.22
C THR A 341 -14.08 -1.56 4.48
N LYS A 342 -14.86 -2.64 4.46
CA LYS A 342 -14.58 -3.80 3.61
C LYS A 342 -14.98 -3.48 2.18
N ILE A 343 -14.10 -3.81 1.23
CA ILE A 343 -14.33 -3.61 -0.22
C ILE A 343 -14.24 -4.97 -0.91
N SER A 344 -15.18 -5.26 -1.80
CA SER A 344 -15.26 -6.54 -2.53
C SER A 344 -15.92 -6.36 -3.89
N GLY A 345 -15.87 -7.39 -4.76
CA GLY A 345 -16.54 -7.38 -6.07
C GLY A 345 -15.65 -6.96 -7.23
N PHE A 346 -14.35 -7.26 -7.15
CA PHE A 346 -13.40 -7.05 -8.26
C PHE A 346 -13.18 -8.29 -9.10
#